data_a6207079ef8e556c6182439d1708468e
#
_entry.id   a6207079ef8e556c6182439d1708468e
#
_cell.length_a   1.000
_cell.length_b   1.000
_cell.length_c   1.000
_cell.angle_alpha   90.00
_cell.angle_beta   90.00
_cell.angle_gamma   90.00
#
_symmetry.space_group_name_H-M   'P 1'
#
loop_
_entity.id
_entity.type
_entity.pdbx_description
1 polymer ?
#
loop_
_entity_poly.entity_id
_entity_poly.type
_entity_poly.pdbx_seq_one_letter_code
_entity_poly.pdbx_strand_id
1 'polypeptide(L)'
;GVCGACHRMGTTTFALQLVKYLQLKGYKACYVEVNATGFVEQHERTFNTVHDTYLGKVTFENVEMYYKQEKLLDVLKQEYDYFVYDFGTYMDTDFSKTSFLEKDVRIFVVGSKASEMSYTNELIRNEYYTDVNYVFNFISEKEKPELLEYMEEKAAQTYFTVSTPDQFEYVPNEAFEKLLPVEDISEPEEEPRGFFRKKKGKKKRGK
;
A
#
# COMPACT_ATOMS: atom_id res chain seq x y z
N GLY A 1 -3.98 -0.44 8.79
CA GLY A 1 -2.67 -0.31 9.43
C GLY A 1 -1.69 -1.32 8.87
N VAL A 2 -0.52 -0.87 8.50
CA VAL A 2 0.59 -1.70 8.00
C VAL A 2 1.77 -1.56 8.96
N CYS A 3 2.34 -2.67 9.41
CA CYS A 3 3.45 -2.70 10.34
C CYS A 3 4.44 -3.83 9.95
N GLY A 4 5.72 -3.59 10.03
CA GLY A 4 6.74 -4.60 9.76
C GLY A 4 7.06 -5.47 10.97
N ALA A 5 7.36 -6.74 10.77
CA ALA A 5 7.88 -7.61 11.81
C ALA A 5 9.28 -7.20 12.27
N CYS A 6 10.08 -6.65 11.37
CA CYS A 6 11.37 -6.02 11.67
C CYS A 6 11.71 -5.00 10.59
N HIS A 7 12.83 -4.31 10.75
CA HIS A 7 13.29 -3.34 9.77
C HIS A 7 13.58 -3.98 8.41
N ARG A 8 13.36 -3.21 7.33
CA ARG A 8 13.65 -3.57 5.93
C ARG A 8 12.77 -4.69 5.37
N MET A 9 11.60 -4.93 5.95
CA MET A 9 10.59 -5.86 5.40
C MET A 9 9.83 -5.32 4.19
N GLY A 10 10.05 -4.05 3.82
CA GLY A 10 9.29 -3.39 2.76
C GLY A 10 7.93 -2.87 3.21
N THR A 11 7.76 -2.56 4.50
CA THR A 11 6.52 -2.03 5.09
C THR A 11 6.02 -0.80 4.36
N THR A 12 6.87 0.22 4.20
CA THR A 12 6.55 1.47 3.48
C THR A 12 6.20 1.20 2.02
N THR A 13 6.98 0.37 1.32
CA THR A 13 6.69 -0.02 -0.07
C THR A 13 5.34 -0.69 -0.18
N PHE A 14 5.02 -1.63 0.72
CA PHE A 14 3.72 -2.29 0.74
C PHE A 14 2.57 -1.30 1.00
N ALA A 15 2.73 -0.38 1.96
CA ALA A 15 1.73 0.64 2.26
C ALA A 15 1.46 1.56 1.06
N LEU A 16 2.51 2.01 0.36
CA LEU A 16 2.39 2.83 -0.85
C LEU A 16 1.72 2.07 -2.00
N GLN A 17 2.09 0.80 -2.21
CA GLN A 17 1.44 -0.06 -3.21
C GLN A 17 -0.04 -0.29 -2.89
N LEU A 18 -0.41 -0.39 -1.63
CA LEU A 18 -1.82 -0.48 -1.21
C LEU A 18 -2.59 0.81 -1.52
N VAL A 19 -1.97 1.99 -1.31
CA VAL A 19 -2.56 3.27 -1.75
C VAL A 19 -2.78 3.28 -3.26
N LYS A 20 -1.77 2.87 -4.05
CA LYS A 20 -1.87 2.79 -5.51
C LYS A 20 -2.96 1.83 -5.97
N TYR A 21 -3.08 0.67 -5.32
CA TYR A 21 -4.17 -0.29 -5.58
C TYR A 21 -5.54 0.35 -5.38
N LEU A 22 -5.76 1.02 -4.26
CA LEU A 22 -7.03 1.69 -3.96
C LEU A 22 -7.33 2.81 -4.96
N GLN A 23 -6.32 3.61 -5.33
CA GLN A 23 -6.46 4.65 -6.36
C GLN A 23 -6.83 4.06 -7.73
N LEU A 24 -6.23 2.92 -8.10
CA LEU A 24 -6.57 2.21 -9.33
C LEU A 24 -8.03 1.74 -9.36
N LYS A 25 -8.57 1.35 -8.19
CA LYS A 25 -9.98 0.98 -8.02
C LYS A 25 -10.94 2.19 -7.97
N GLY A 26 -10.43 3.42 -8.12
CA GLY A 26 -11.21 4.65 -8.15
C GLY A 26 -11.39 5.34 -6.79
N TYR A 27 -10.81 4.81 -5.72
CA TYR A 27 -10.94 5.39 -4.39
C TYR A 27 -9.93 6.50 -4.13
N LYS A 28 -10.31 7.48 -3.35
CA LYS A 28 -9.39 8.47 -2.79
C LYS A 28 -8.67 7.86 -1.59
N ALA A 29 -7.39 7.59 -1.75
CA ALA A 29 -6.56 6.99 -0.71
C ALA A 29 -5.29 7.81 -0.46
N CYS A 30 -4.87 7.92 0.79
CA CYS A 30 -3.64 8.57 1.19
C CYS A 30 -2.78 7.68 2.08
N TYR A 31 -1.48 8.01 2.13
CA TYR A 31 -0.50 7.40 3.02
C TYR A 31 -0.30 8.27 4.26
N VAL A 32 -0.25 7.66 5.42
CA VAL A 32 -0.02 8.36 6.69
C VAL A 32 1.16 7.70 7.44
N GLU A 33 2.25 8.44 7.59
CA GLU A 33 3.41 8.00 8.36
C GLU A 33 3.15 8.19 9.86
N VAL A 34 3.05 7.10 10.61
CA VAL A 34 2.84 7.12 12.07
C VAL A 34 3.99 6.43 12.81
N ASN A 35 5.20 6.58 12.27
CA ASN A 35 6.46 6.07 12.80
C ASN A 35 7.53 7.17 12.77
N ALA A 36 8.70 6.90 13.34
CA ALA A 36 9.79 7.86 13.45
C ALA A 36 10.85 7.75 12.33
N THR A 37 10.56 7.04 11.23
CA THR A 37 11.55 6.88 10.14
C THR A 37 11.82 8.18 9.38
N GLY A 38 10.83 9.09 9.35
CA GLY A 38 10.91 10.36 8.63
C GLY A 38 10.99 10.18 7.11
N PHE A 39 10.40 9.09 6.59
CA PHE A 39 10.42 8.78 5.16
C PHE A 39 9.81 9.92 4.33
N VAL A 40 8.62 10.40 4.71
CA VAL A 40 7.92 11.46 3.96
C VAL A 40 8.67 12.78 4.02
N GLU A 41 9.19 13.16 5.19
CA GLU A 41 9.99 14.39 5.36
C GLU A 41 11.31 14.33 4.57
N GLN A 42 11.99 13.18 4.54
CA GLN A 42 13.19 12.98 3.72
C GLN A 42 12.86 13.06 2.23
N HIS A 43 11.71 12.52 1.83
CA HIS A 43 11.23 12.59 0.45
C HIS A 43 10.96 14.05 0.02
N GLU A 44 10.29 14.84 0.88
CA GLU A 44 10.07 16.27 0.66
C GLU A 44 11.40 17.02 0.44
N ARG A 45 12.41 16.75 1.27
CA ARG A 45 13.72 17.40 1.19
C ARG A 45 14.54 17.02 -0.05
N THR A 46 14.33 15.81 -0.57
CA THR A 46 15.12 15.26 -1.68
C THR A 46 14.54 15.62 -3.03
N PHE A 47 13.22 15.63 -3.14
CA PHE A 47 12.49 15.83 -4.39
C PHE A 47 11.70 17.14 -4.34
N ASN A 48 11.57 17.82 -5.49
CA ASN A 48 10.76 19.03 -5.58
C ASN A 48 9.27 18.65 -5.69
N THR A 49 8.66 18.34 -4.53
CA THR A 49 7.29 17.83 -4.44
C THR A 49 6.30 18.93 -4.07
N VAL A 50 5.04 18.75 -4.44
CA VAL A 50 3.95 19.63 -3.99
C VAL A 50 3.62 19.29 -2.54
N HIS A 51 3.56 20.30 -1.66
CA HIS A 51 3.32 20.10 -0.23
C HIS A 51 2.39 21.15 0.39
N ASP A 52 1.80 20.75 1.51
CA ASP A 52 1.11 21.62 2.45
C ASP A 52 1.84 21.55 3.79
N THR A 53 2.56 22.62 4.11
CA THR A 53 3.37 22.69 5.34
C THR A 53 2.56 22.68 6.63
N TYR A 54 1.29 23.08 6.61
CA TYR A 54 0.43 23.06 7.79
C TYR A 54 0.06 21.62 8.16
N LEU A 55 -0.42 20.84 7.21
CA LEU A 55 -0.80 19.44 7.42
C LEU A 55 0.39 18.48 7.41
N GLY A 56 1.57 18.91 6.96
CA GLY A 56 2.70 18.02 6.68
C GLY A 56 2.40 17.08 5.50
N LYS A 57 1.75 17.61 4.46
CA LYS A 57 1.37 16.88 3.26
C LYS A 57 2.41 17.04 2.18
N VAL A 58 2.81 15.93 1.61
CA VAL A 58 3.67 15.83 0.43
C VAL A 58 2.94 15.05 -0.64
N THR A 59 2.98 15.50 -1.89
CA THR A 59 2.38 14.78 -3.03
C THR A 59 3.48 14.40 -4.01
N PHE A 60 3.63 13.11 -4.26
CA PHE A 60 4.59 12.58 -5.21
C PHE A 60 3.96 11.41 -6.00
N GLU A 61 4.14 11.39 -7.33
CA GLU A 61 3.60 10.38 -8.23
C GLU A 61 2.10 10.07 -7.97
N ASN A 62 1.32 11.13 -7.75
CA ASN A 62 -0.10 11.08 -7.41
C ASN A 62 -0.44 10.40 -6.06
N VAL A 63 0.55 10.15 -5.20
CA VAL A 63 0.33 9.71 -3.82
C VAL A 63 0.43 10.89 -2.88
N GLU A 64 -0.63 11.15 -2.13
CA GLU A 64 -0.65 12.12 -1.05
C GLU A 64 -0.21 11.45 0.23
N MET A 65 0.85 12.00 0.86
CA MET A 65 1.52 11.44 2.03
C MET A 65 1.53 12.46 3.16
N TYR A 66 1.28 12.01 4.38
CA TYR A 66 1.24 12.84 5.58
C TYR A 66 2.23 12.31 6.63
N TYR A 67 2.97 13.21 7.33
CA TYR A 67 3.95 12.83 8.33
C TYR A 67 3.78 13.54 9.68
N LYS A 68 2.98 14.61 9.78
CA LYS A 68 2.78 15.33 11.04
C LYS A 68 1.72 14.65 11.90
N GLN A 69 2.16 13.84 12.86
CA GLN A 69 1.25 13.10 13.74
C GLN A 69 0.36 14.02 14.57
N GLU A 70 0.84 15.20 14.99
CA GLU A 70 0.07 16.20 15.69
C GLU A 70 -1.06 16.82 14.86
N LYS A 71 -1.06 16.62 13.54
CA LYS A 71 -2.09 17.07 12.60
C LYS A 71 -3.04 15.95 12.15
N LEU A 72 -2.89 14.75 12.70
CA LEU A 72 -3.67 13.59 12.27
C LEU A 72 -5.17 13.83 12.31
N LEU A 73 -5.68 14.53 13.34
CA LEU A 73 -7.11 14.87 13.43
C LEU A 73 -7.59 15.80 12.30
N ASP A 74 -6.71 16.66 11.78
CA ASP A 74 -7.04 17.52 10.65
C ASP A 74 -6.92 16.76 9.33
N VAL A 75 -6.01 15.79 9.24
CA VAL A 75 -5.89 14.87 8.10
C VAL A 75 -7.13 13.98 8.00
N LEU A 76 -7.66 13.48 9.12
CA LEU A 76 -8.86 12.64 9.15
C LEU A 76 -10.15 13.38 8.72
N LYS A 77 -10.15 14.72 8.72
CA LYS A 77 -11.26 15.54 8.19
C LYS A 77 -11.19 15.70 6.67
N GLN A 78 -10.08 15.29 6.03
CA GLN A 78 -9.98 15.33 4.58
C GLN A 78 -10.86 14.24 3.98
N GLU A 79 -11.35 14.49 2.76
CA GLU A 79 -12.28 13.61 2.05
C GLU A 79 -11.55 12.44 1.37
N TYR A 80 -10.97 11.52 2.18
CA TYR A 80 -10.45 10.24 1.71
C TYR A 80 -11.39 9.11 2.07
N ASP A 81 -11.49 8.14 1.17
CA ASP A 81 -12.18 6.87 1.42
C ASP A 81 -11.31 5.93 2.26
N TYR A 82 -9.97 6.02 2.08
CA TYR A 82 -9.00 5.17 2.77
C TYR A 82 -7.79 5.94 3.27
N PHE A 83 -7.41 5.67 4.50
CA PHE A 83 -6.16 6.11 5.12
C PHE A 83 -5.27 4.89 5.35
N VAL A 84 -4.14 4.80 4.67
CA VAL A 84 -3.16 3.73 4.84
C VAL A 84 -2.07 4.19 5.80
N TYR A 85 -2.08 3.64 7.01
CA TYR A 85 -1.13 3.99 8.08
C TYR A 85 0.09 3.09 8.02
N ASP A 86 1.29 3.69 7.90
CA ASP A 86 2.58 3.01 8.06
C ASP A 86 3.07 3.17 9.50
N PHE A 87 3.06 2.08 10.26
CA PHE A 87 3.48 2.00 11.65
C PHE A 87 4.97 1.70 11.83
N GLY A 88 5.76 1.65 10.74
CA GLY A 88 7.17 1.26 10.83
C GLY A 88 7.30 -0.21 11.20
N THR A 89 7.94 -0.52 12.32
CA THR A 89 8.04 -1.89 12.84
C THR A 89 7.47 -2.02 14.24
N TYR A 90 6.95 -3.21 14.58
CA TYR A 90 6.40 -3.46 15.91
C TYR A 90 7.46 -3.45 17.02
N MET A 91 8.73 -3.49 16.65
CA MET A 91 9.87 -3.44 17.56
C MET A 91 10.26 -2.01 17.94
N ASP A 92 9.81 -1.01 17.19
CA ASP A 92 10.14 0.37 17.45
C ASP A 92 9.47 0.87 18.74
N THR A 93 10.18 1.69 19.50
CA THR A 93 9.69 2.19 20.79
C THR A 93 8.49 3.12 20.68
N ASP A 94 8.28 3.68 19.51
CA ASP A 94 7.14 4.54 19.15
C ASP A 94 5.96 3.77 18.54
N PHE A 95 6.08 2.46 18.33
CA PHE A 95 4.96 1.64 17.87
C PHE A 95 3.81 1.63 18.86
N SER A 96 2.67 2.17 18.45
CA SER A 96 1.44 2.15 19.24
C SER A 96 0.60 0.93 18.90
N LYS A 97 0.71 -0.12 19.71
CA LYS A 97 -0.09 -1.35 19.59
C LYS A 97 -1.60 -1.06 19.59
N THR A 98 -2.06 -0.18 20.48
CA THR A 98 -3.47 0.17 20.57
C THR A 98 -3.94 0.84 19.28
N SER A 99 -3.21 1.86 18.81
CA SER A 99 -3.57 2.54 17.56
C SER A 99 -3.56 1.60 16.35
N PHE A 100 -2.64 0.62 16.30
CA PHE A 100 -2.60 -0.39 15.24
C PHE A 100 -3.83 -1.32 15.31
N LEU A 101 -4.19 -1.80 16.52
CA LEU A 101 -5.32 -2.70 16.72
C LEU A 101 -6.70 -2.05 16.50
N GLU A 102 -6.78 -0.72 16.58
CA GLU A 102 -7.99 0.05 16.26
C GLU A 102 -8.27 0.20 14.76
N LYS A 103 -7.33 -0.20 13.88
CA LYS A 103 -7.55 -0.09 12.43
C LYS A 103 -8.50 -1.18 11.94
N ASP A 104 -9.31 -0.85 10.94
CA ASP A 104 -10.27 -1.79 10.33
C ASP A 104 -9.57 -2.99 9.71
N VAL A 105 -8.47 -2.75 9.01
CA VAL A 105 -7.61 -3.78 8.42
C VAL A 105 -6.21 -3.66 9.01
N ARG A 106 -5.69 -4.75 9.56
CA ARG A 106 -4.39 -4.84 10.23
C ARG A 106 -3.50 -5.81 9.49
N ILE A 107 -2.30 -5.36 9.13
CA ILE A 107 -1.39 -6.09 8.26
C ILE A 107 0.00 -6.07 8.88
N PHE A 108 0.57 -7.24 9.12
CA PHE A 108 2.00 -7.39 9.39
C PHE A 108 2.74 -7.81 8.11
N VAL A 109 3.74 -7.03 7.75
CA VAL A 109 4.71 -7.41 6.72
C VAL A 109 5.79 -8.24 7.41
N VAL A 110 5.89 -9.50 7.05
CA VAL A 110 6.73 -10.50 7.70
C VAL A 110 7.77 -11.08 6.74
N GLY A 111 8.79 -11.73 7.29
CA GLY A 111 9.88 -12.31 6.52
C GLY A 111 10.05 -13.80 6.72
N SER A 112 10.68 -14.44 5.73
CA SER A 112 10.93 -15.90 5.69
C SER A 112 12.38 -16.29 5.97
N LYS A 113 13.31 -15.31 5.97
CA LYS A 113 14.72 -15.62 6.23
C LYS A 113 14.95 -15.99 7.70
N ALA A 114 15.98 -16.79 7.96
CA ALA A 114 16.31 -17.27 9.31
C ALA A 114 16.41 -16.13 10.35
N SER A 115 16.94 -14.96 9.96
CA SER A 115 17.03 -13.78 10.83
C SER A 115 15.70 -13.06 11.05
N GLU A 116 14.69 -13.33 10.22
CA GLU A 116 13.38 -12.68 10.21
C GLU A 116 12.32 -13.56 10.87
N MET A 117 12.48 -14.89 10.76
CA MET A 117 11.53 -15.88 11.26
C MET A 117 11.27 -15.80 12.77
N SER A 118 12.26 -15.38 13.57
CA SER A 118 12.04 -15.19 15.01
C SER A 118 10.99 -14.13 15.31
N TYR A 119 11.02 -13.02 14.57
CA TYR A 119 10.05 -11.93 14.69
C TYR A 119 8.67 -12.33 14.14
N THR A 120 8.66 -13.01 12.99
CA THR A 120 7.42 -13.56 12.42
C THR A 120 6.74 -14.51 13.43
N ASN A 121 7.51 -15.39 14.06
CA ASN A 121 7.03 -16.36 15.04
C ASN A 121 6.49 -15.69 16.31
N GLU A 122 7.13 -14.63 16.79
CA GLU A 122 6.63 -13.84 17.92
C GLU A 122 5.26 -13.23 17.63
N LEU A 123 5.06 -12.68 16.43
CA LEU A 123 3.79 -12.11 16.01
C LEU A 123 2.67 -13.16 15.89
N ILE A 124 2.97 -14.32 15.27
CA ILE A 124 2.00 -15.40 15.08
C ILE A 124 1.50 -15.95 16.42
N ARG A 125 2.40 -16.08 17.40
CA ARG A 125 2.08 -16.63 18.74
C ARG A 125 1.47 -15.63 19.69
N ASN A 126 1.40 -14.36 19.30
CA ASN A 126 0.88 -13.32 20.17
C ASN A 126 -0.66 -13.31 20.13
N GLU A 127 -1.29 -13.60 21.28
CA GLU A 127 -2.73 -13.70 21.44
C GLU A 127 -3.51 -12.40 21.11
N TYR A 128 -2.85 -11.24 21.10
CA TYR A 128 -3.46 -9.99 20.73
C TYR A 128 -3.62 -9.81 19.20
N TYR A 129 -2.91 -10.62 18.40
CA TYR A 129 -2.91 -10.52 16.94
C TYR A 129 -3.70 -11.66 16.29
N THR A 130 -4.90 -11.94 16.82
CA THR A 130 -5.77 -13.01 16.31
C THR A 130 -6.41 -12.66 14.98
N ASP A 131 -6.76 -11.39 14.78
CA ASP A 131 -7.43 -10.88 13.59
C ASP A 131 -6.51 -9.90 12.85
N VAL A 132 -5.40 -10.41 12.37
CA VAL A 132 -4.36 -9.69 11.64
C VAL A 132 -3.97 -10.49 10.41
N ASN A 133 -3.73 -9.79 9.31
CA ASN A 133 -3.24 -10.37 8.07
C ASN A 133 -1.70 -10.36 8.05
N TYR A 134 -1.12 -11.41 7.51
CA TYR A 134 0.33 -11.57 7.37
C TYR A 134 0.71 -11.52 5.89
N VAL A 135 1.66 -10.68 5.54
CA VAL A 135 2.12 -10.52 4.16
C VAL A 135 3.61 -10.82 4.08
N PHE A 136 3.95 -11.82 3.30
CA PHE A 136 5.34 -12.12 2.95
C PHE A 136 5.73 -11.43 1.66
N ASN A 137 6.78 -10.62 1.70
CA ASN A 137 7.35 -9.96 0.53
C ASN A 137 8.45 -10.81 -0.12
N PHE A 138 8.55 -10.73 -1.44
CA PHE A 138 9.66 -11.29 -2.22
C PHE A 138 9.84 -12.80 -2.12
N ILE A 139 8.75 -13.54 -1.96
CA ILE A 139 8.76 -14.99 -1.83
C ILE A 139 8.65 -15.65 -3.20
N SER A 140 9.47 -16.66 -3.46
CA SER A 140 9.35 -17.47 -4.66
C SER A 140 8.16 -18.43 -4.59
N GLU A 141 7.60 -18.82 -5.75
CA GLU A 141 6.47 -19.76 -5.80
C GLU A 141 6.75 -21.11 -5.11
N LYS A 142 8.02 -21.51 -5.05
CA LYS A 142 8.45 -22.77 -4.43
C LYS A 142 8.38 -22.72 -2.89
N GLU A 143 8.56 -21.53 -2.32
CA GLU A 143 8.58 -21.35 -0.84
C GLU A 143 7.18 -21.19 -0.26
N LYS A 144 6.20 -20.76 -1.07
CA LYS A 144 4.83 -20.50 -0.59
C LYS A 144 4.17 -21.68 0.14
N PRO A 145 4.22 -22.93 -0.36
CA PRO A 145 3.60 -24.06 0.33
C PRO A 145 4.22 -24.33 1.71
N GLU A 146 5.53 -24.25 1.83
CA GLU A 146 6.24 -24.44 3.09
C GLU A 146 5.91 -23.35 4.11
N LEU A 147 5.81 -22.09 3.65
CA LEU A 147 5.41 -20.98 4.49
C LEU A 147 3.96 -21.07 4.95
N LEU A 148 3.03 -21.53 4.09
CA LEU A 148 1.65 -21.75 4.50
C LEU A 148 1.53 -22.87 5.54
N GLU A 149 2.31 -23.94 5.40
CA GLU A 149 2.39 -25.00 6.42
C GLU A 149 2.94 -24.46 7.74
N TYR A 150 4.01 -23.64 7.69
CA TYR A 150 4.58 -22.97 8.86
C TYR A 150 3.58 -22.03 9.57
N MET A 151 2.72 -21.34 8.81
CA MET A 151 1.73 -20.41 9.35
C MET A 151 0.54 -21.12 10.02
N GLU A 152 0.40 -22.43 9.86
CA GLU A 152 -0.61 -23.26 10.51
C GLU A 152 -2.03 -22.68 10.43
N GLU A 153 -2.64 -22.37 11.55
CA GLU A 153 -3.98 -21.76 11.63
C GLU A 153 -4.07 -20.35 11.04
N LYS A 154 -2.93 -19.66 10.88
CA LYS A 154 -2.82 -18.33 10.25
C LYS A 154 -2.68 -18.40 8.72
N ALA A 155 -2.61 -19.58 8.13
CA ALA A 155 -2.46 -19.75 6.68
C ALA A 155 -3.57 -19.04 5.88
N ALA A 156 -4.80 -19.04 6.38
CA ALA A 156 -5.93 -18.34 5.74
C ALA A 156 -5.81 -16.80 5.74
N GLN A 157 -4.98 -16.25 6.63
CA GLN A 157 -4.70 -14.82 6.76
C GLN A 157 -3.31 -14.46 6.19
N THR A 158 -2.70 -15.36 5.41
CA THR A 158 -1.35 -15.22 4.87
C THR A 158 -1.40 -14.94 3.36
N TYR A 159 -0.69 -13.92 2.95
CA TYR A 159 -0.62 -13.43 1.58
C TYR A 159 0.83 -13.28 1.13
N PHE A 160 1.04 -13.34 -0.19
CA PHE A 160 2.37 -13.23 -0.79
C PHE A 160 2.36 -12.12 -1.84
N THR A 161 3.33 -11.22 -1.74
CA THR A 161 3.47 -10.13 -2.70
C THR A 161 4.63 -10.34 -3.64
N VAL A 162 4.53 -9.76 -4.82
CA VAL A 162 5.60 -9.75 -5.82
C VAL A 162 6.59 -8.62 -5.53
N SER A 163 7.77 -8.72 -6.11
CA SER A 163 8.78 -7.66 -6.03
C SER A 163 8.31 -6.39 -6.71
N THR A 164 8.52 -5.26 -6.04
CA THR A 164 8.18 -3.93 -6.54
C THR A 164 9.47 -3.11 -6.60
N PRO A 165 10.05 -2.92 -7.80
CA PRO A 165 11.31 -2.18 -7.96
C PRO A 165 11.18 -0.69 -7.62
N ASP A 166 10.04 -0.08 -8.00
CA ASP A 166 9.69 1.29 -7.67
C ASP A 166 8.43 1.28 -6.80
N GLN A 167 8.54 1.84 -5.60
CA GLN A 167 7.43 1.87 -4.63
C GLN A 167 6.25 2.76 -5.07
N PHE A 168 6.47 3.68 -6.01
CA PHE A 168 5.43 4.58 -6.55
C PHE A 168 4.85 4.10 -7.89
N GLU A 169 5.44 3.11 -8.53
CA GLU A 169 4.87 2.46 -9.70
C GLU A 169 4.04 1.24 -9.27
N TYR A 170 2.74 1.24 -9.59
CA TYR A 170 1.88 0.12 -9.20
C TYR A 170 2.24 -1.16 -9.92
N VAL A 171 2.48 -2.20 -9.16
CA VAL A 171 2.68 -3.55 -9.67
C VAL A 171 1.46 -4.40 -9.35
N PRO A 172 0.72 -4.92 -10.36
CA PRO A 172 -0.44 -5.78 -10.14
C PRO A 172 -0.10 -6.97 -9.24
N ASN A 173 -0.92 -7.17 -8.22
CA ASN A 173 -0.69 -8.18 -7.21
C ASN A 173 -2.01 -8.71 -6.66
N GLU A 174 -2.31 -9.99 -6.89
CA GLU A 174 -3.52 -10.64 -6.40
C GLU A 174 -3.67 -10.59 -4.86
N ALA A 175 -2.58 -10.42 -4.14
CA ALA A 175 -2.62 -10.32 -2.68
C ALA A 175 -3.48 -9.13 -2.22
N PHE A 176 -3.44 -7.99 -2.94
CA PHE A 176 -4.25 -6.83 -2.58
C PHE A 176 -5.75 -7.09 -2.75
N GLU A 177 -6.15 -7.76 -3.83
CA GLU A 177 -7.56 -8.10 -4.07
C GLU A 177 -8.11 -9.09 -3.05
N LYS A 178 -7.28 -10.03 -2.61
CA LYS A 178 -7.65 -11.02 -1.57
C LYS A 178 -7.68 -10.42 -0.17
N LEU A 179 -6.73 -9.52 0.12
CA LEU A 179 -6.58 -8.90 1.43
C LEU A 179 -7.59 -7.78 1.66
N LEU A 180 -7.89 -7.00 0.61
CA LEU A 180 -8.83 -5.89 0.64
C LEU A 180 -9.72 -5.92 -0.61
N PRO A 181 -10.75 -6.79 -0.62
CA PRO A 181 -11.67 -6.94 -1.74
C PRO A 181 -12.60 -5.73 -1.82
N VAL A 182 -12.21 -4.72 -2.59
CA VAL A 182 -13.01 -3.52 -2.88
C VAL A 182 -13.60 -3.61 -4.28
N GLU A 183 -14.78 -3.00 -4.46
CA GLU A 183 -15.40 -2.87 -5.79
C GLU A 183 -14.56 -1.94 -6.65
N ASP A 184 -14.55 -2.18 -7.96
CA ASP A 184 -13.93 -1.26 -8.91
C ASP A 184 -14.94 -0.18 -9.29
N ILE A 185 -14.70 1.03 -8.80
CA ILE A 185 -15.53 2.22 -9.06
C ILE A 185 -14.83 3.21 -9.98
N SER A 186 -13.69 2.83 -10.57
CA SER A 186 -12.99 3.66 -11.54
C SER A 186 -13.89 3.94 -12.74
N GLU A 187 -13.89 5.20 -13.22
CA GLU A 187 -14.59 5.53 -14.46
C GLU A 187 -13.93 4.75 -15.61
N PRO A 188 -14.71 4.13 -16.52
CA PRO A 188 -14.12 3.48 -17.69
C PRO A 188 -13.33 4.52 -18.49
N GLU A 189 -12.08 4.21 -18.83
CA GLU A 189 -11.27 5.06 -19.71
C GLU A 189 -12.08 5.36 -20.98
N GLU A 190 -12.37 6.63 -21.26
CA GLU A 190 -12.98 7.02 -22.53
C GLU A 190 -12.03 6.60 -23.65
N GLU A 191 -12.42 5.59 -24.44
CA GLU A 191 -11.67 5.24 -25.64
C GLU A 191 -11.48 6.51 -26.49
N PRO A 192 -10.26 6.84 -26.93
CA PRO A 192 -10.03 8.02 -27.73
C PRO A 192 -10.90 7.95 -28.97
N ARG A 193 -11.91 8.82 -29.04
CA ARG A 193 -12.86 8.91 -30.15
C ARG A 193 -12.06 9.03 -31.43
N GLY A 194 -11.96 7.93 -32.18
CA GLY A 194 -11.24 7.86 -33.43
C GLY A 194 -11.77 8.93 -34.38
N PHE A 195 -10.91 9.87 -34.75
CA PHE A 195 -11.20 10.84 -35.78
C PHE A 195 -11.39 10.12 -37.13
N PHE A 196 -12.61 9.69 -37.44
CA PHE A 196 -12.95 9.25 -38.78
C PHE A 196 -12.87 10.43 -39.74
N ARG A 197 -11.70 10.57 -40.36
CA ARG A 197 -11.51 11.46 -41.50
C ARG A 197 -12.38 10.98 -42.68
N LYS A 198 -13.58 11.56 -42.88
CA LYS A 198 -14.37 11.36 -44.09
C LYS A 198 -13.53 11.75 -45.28
N LYS A 199 -13.08 10.77 -46.09
CA LYS A 199 -12.51 11.01 -47.41
C LYS A 199 -13.61 11.58 -48.30
N LYS A 200 -13.50 12.87 -48.66
CA LYS A 200 -14.30 13.48 -49.71
C LYS A 200 -14.00 12.81 -51.05
N GLY A 201 -14.97 12.05 -51.56
CA GLY A 201 -14.87 11.45 -52.88
C GLY A 201 -14.81 12.56 -53.96
N LYS A 202 -13.74 12.57 -54.75
CA LYS A 202 -13.65 13.38 -55.98
C LYS A 202 -14.59 12.78 -57.02
N LYS A 203 -15.69 13.47 -57.34
CA LYS A 203 -16.46 13.22 -58.54
C LYS A 203 -15.62 13.57 -59.78
N LYS A 204 -15.23 12.60 -60.60
CA LYS A 204 -14.75 12.79 -61.94
C LYS A 204 -15.96 13.13 -62.81
N ARG A 205 -15.98 14.37 -63.37
CA ARG A 205 -16.83 14.69 -64.53
C ARG A 205 -16.09 14.22 -65.78
N GLY A 206 -16.74 13.33 -66.52
CA GLY A 206 -16.31 12.98 -67.86
C GLY A 206 -16.74 13.96 -68.92
N LYS A 207 -15.96 14.06 -69.93
CA LYS A 207 -16.34 14.35 -71.31
C LYS A 207 -15.93 13.15 -72.12
#